data_da0050471b3646fdd7dcc18f87be047a
#
_entry.id   da0050471b3646fdd7dcc18f87be047a
#
_cell.length_a   1.000
_cell.length_b   1.000
_cell.length_c   1.000
_cell.angle_alpha   90.00
_cell.angle_beta   90.00
_cell.angle_gamma   90.00
#
_symmetry.space_group_name_H-M   'P 1'
#
loop_
_entity.id
_entity.type
_entity.pdbx_description
1 polymer ?
#
loop_
_entity_poly.entity_id
_entity_poly.type
_entity_poly.pdbx_seq_one_letter_code
_entity_poly.pdbx_strand_id
1 'polypeptide(L)'
;MSVIPIRSEASSRGARMLRTALGPEIAAWLEDASVIEVMLNPDGRLWIDRLGAGIADTGSGMSAADGERIIRLVAHHVGAEVHAKAPRVSAELPDKGERFEGLLPPVVAAPSFAIRKPAVAVFTLTIMSRRGSCLPGRPRR
;
A
#
# COMPACT_ATOMS: atom_id res chain seq x y z
N MET A 1 12.35 15.46 23.31
CA MET A 1 13.25 15.47 22.16
C MET A 1 13.93 14.15 21.95
N SER A 2 14.60 13.65 22.98
CA SER A 2 15.34 12.41 22.84
C SER A 2 14.44 11.22 22.54
N VAL A 3 13.19 11.31 22.86
CA VAL A 3 12.25 10.21 22.60
C VAL A 3 12.07 10.00 21.12
N ILE A 4 12.08 11.08 20.35
CA ILE A 4 11.84 11.01 18.93
C ILE A 4 12.87 10.19 18.17
N PRO A 5 14.18 10.34 18.44
CA PRO A 5 15.16 9.53 17.74
C PRO A 5 14.98 8.04 17.94
N ILE A 6 14.62 7.62 19.15
CA ILE A 6 14.43 6.19 19.42
C ILE A 6 13.25 5.66 18.63
N ARG A 7 12.15 6.39 18.63
CA ARG A 7 10.98 5.98 17.87
C ARG A 7 11.28 5.98 16.38
N SER A 8 12.02 6.97 15.92
CA SER A 8 12.39 7.06 14.52
C SER A 8 13.22 5.88 14.08
N GLU A 9 14.13 5.43 14.93
CA GLU A 9 14.95 4.27 14.60
C GLU A 9 14.10 3.02 14.47
N ALA A 10 13.18 2.80 15.41
CA ALA A 10 12.33 1.63 15.37
C ALA A 10 11.43 1.68 14.13
N SER A 11 10.87 2.84 13.83
CA SER A 11 10.03 3.01 12.64
C SER A 11 10.83 2.78 11.37
N SER A 12 12.06 3.28 11.33
CA SER A 12 12.90 3.10 10.16
C SER A 12 13.24 1.64 9.92
N ARG A 13 13.52 0.90 11.00
CA ARG A 13 13.79 -0.53 10.86
C ARG A 13 12.56 -1.27 10.37
N GLY A 14 11.40 -0.96 10.93
CA GLY A 14 10.15 -1.56 10.49
C GLY A 14 9.85 -1.26 9.04
N ALA A 15 10.06 -0.02 8.64
CA ALA A 15 9.84 0.38 7.27
C ALA A 15 10.77 -0.35 6.32
N ARG A 16 12.04 -0.50 6.70
CA ARG A 16 13.00 -1.20 5.86
C ARG A 16 12.67 -2.68 5.74
N MET A 17 12.28 -3.31 6.84
CA MET A 17 11.89 -4.72 6.82
C MET A 17 10.70 -4.93 5.91
N LEU A 18 9.72 -4.07 6.03
CA LEU A 18 8.52 -4.18 5.21
C LEU A 18 8.86 -3.94 3.75
N ARG A 19 9.66 -2.93 3.46
CA ARG A 19 10.04 -2.64 2.09
C ARG A 19 10.80 -3.81 1.46
N THR A 20 11.67 -4.43 2.23
CA THR A 20 12.38 -5.62 1.77
C THR A 20 11.42 -6.76 1.48
N ALA A 21 10.44 -6.97 2.36
CA ALA A 21 9.46 -8.03 2.17
C ALA A 21 8.57 -7.76 0.96
N LEU A 22 8.21 -6.51 0.72
CA LEU A 22 7.40 -6.14 -0.44
C LEU A 22 8.15 -6.37 -1.75
N GLY A 23 9.46 -6.17 -1.75
CA GLY A 23 10.28 -6.38 -2.93
C GLY A 23 10.49 -5.12 -3.75
N PRO A 24 11.45 -5.16 -4.67
CA PRO A 24 11.84 -3.96 -5.40
C PRO A 24 10.76 -3.44 -6.34
N GLU A 25 9.94 -4.31 -6.89
CA GLU A 25 8.90 -3.86 -7.81
C GLU A 25 7.84 -3.03 -7.09
N ILE A 26 7.33 -3.56 -5.98
CA ILE A 26 6.32 -2.83 -5.23
C ILE A 26 6.91 -1.56 -4.65
N ALA A 27 8.15 -1.63 -4.16
CA ALA A 27 8.81 -0.44 -3.64
C ALA A 27 8.91 0.65 -4.70
N ALA A 28 9.24 0.28 -5.93
CA ALA A 28 9.33 1.24 -7.03
C ALA A 28 7.95 1.84 -7.34
N TRP A 29 6.92 1.02 -7.35
CA TRP A 29 5.57 1.54 -7.61
C TRP A 29 5.12 2.49 -6.51
N LEU A 30 5.49 2.21 -5.27
CA LEU A 30 5.12 3.11 -4.17
C LEU A 30 5.85 4.45 -4.25
N GLU A 31 7.01 4.48 -4.93
CA GLU A 31 7.73 5.72 -5.14
C GLU A 31 7.27 6.48 -6.39
N ASP A 32 6.52 5.81 -7.27
CA ASP A 32 6.08 6.39 -8.54
C ASP A 32 4.87 7.28 -8.28
N ALA A 33 5.01 8.57 -8.58
CA ALA A 33 3.96 9.55 -8.30
C ALA A 33 2.66 9.26 -9.06
N SER A 34 2.73 8.54 -10.18
CA SER A 34 1.54 8.24 -10.96
C SER A 34 0.75 7.05 -10.42
N VAL A 35 1.34 6.25 -9.51
CA VAL A 35 0.68 5.09 -8.97
C VAL A 35 -0.13 5.49 -7.74
N ILE A 36 -1.41 5.14 -7.74
CA ILE A 36 -2.33 5.45 -6.65
C ILE A 36 -2.43 4.30 -5.68
N GLU A 37 -2.45 3.09 -6.20
CA GLU A 37 -2.70 1.90 -5.38
C GLU A 37 -1.98 0.70 -5.99
N VAL A 38 -1.49 -0.18 -5.12
CA VAL A 38 -0.88 -1.46 -5.52
C VAL A 38 -1.70 -2.56 -4.85
N MET A 39 -2.06 -3.58 -5.62
CA MET A 39 -2.94 -4.64 -5.12
C MET A 39 -2.36 -6.00 -5.43
N LEU A 40 -2.44 -6.90 -4.45
CA LEU A 40 -2.20 -8.33 -4.67
C LEU A 40 -3.55 -9.03 -4.63
N ASN A 41 -3.93 -9.65 -5.73
CA ASN A 41 -5.18 -10.41 -5.80
C ASN A 41 -4.95 -11.86 -5.34
N PRO A 42 -6.03 -12.56 -4.97
CA PRO A 42 -5.87 -13.95 -4.51
C PRO A 42 -5.27 -14.88 -5.54
N ASP A 43 -5.32 -14.54 -6.82
CA ASP A 43 -4.70 -15.36 -7.85
C ASP A 43 -3.18 -15.17 -7.91
N GLY A 44 -2.61 -14.33 -7.06
CA GLY A 44 -1.19 -14.10 -7.00
C GLY A 44 -0.69 -13.01 -7.92
N ARG A 45 -1.57 -12.38 -8.67
CA ARG A 45 -1.17 -11.32 -9.59
C ARG A 45 -1.13 -9.97 -8.91
N LEU A 46 -0.19 -9.15 -9.32
CA LEU A 46 -0.05 -7.78 -8.83
C LEU A 46 -0.66 -6.82 -9.84
N TRP A 47 -1.49 -5.93 -9.33
CA TRP A 47 -2.18 -4.92 -10.13
C TRP A 47 -1.83 -3.56 -9.59
N ILE A 48 -1.84 -2.55 -10.44
CA ILE A 48 -1.66 -1.17 -9.99
C ILE A 48 -2.76 -0.31 -10.58
N ASP A 49 -3.08 0.75 -9.84
CA ASP A 49 -4.01 1.79 -10.31
C ASP A 49 -3.18 3.04 -10.54
N ARG A 50 -3.13 3.49 -11.78
CA ARG A 50 -2.36 4.68 -12.15
C ARG A 50 -3.29 5.86 -12.39
N LEU A 51 -2.82 7.01 -11.96
CA LEU A 51 -3.52 8.26 -12.19
C LEU A 51 -3.64 8.46 -13.71
N GLY A 52 -4.88 8.59 -14.18
CA GLY A 52 -5.13 8.83 -15.59
C GLY A 52 -5.15 7.60 -16.47
N ALA A 53 -4.64 6.46 -16.01
CA ALA A 53 -4.60 5.25 -16.81
C ALA A 53 -5.47 4.13 -16.25
N GLY A 54 -5.83 4.21 -14.95
CA GLY A 54 -6.69 3.22 -14.34
C GLY A 54 -5.96 1.98 -13.88
N ILE A 55 -6.70 0.93 -13.62
CA ILE A 55 -6.21 -0.32 -13.06
C ILE A 55 -5.70 -1.23 -14.16
N ALA A 56 -4.51 -1.80 -13.95
CA ALA A 56 -3.90 -2.69 -14.93
C ALA A 56 -3.12 -3.79 -14.25
N ASP A 57 -3.09 -4.96 -14.90
CA ASP A 57 -2.25 -6.08 -14.49
C ASP A 57 -0.81 -5.73 -14.82
N THR A 58 0.07 -5.83 -13.82
CA THR A 58 1.48 -5.47 -14.03
C THR A 58 2.27 -6.54 -14.75
N GLY A 59 1.73 -7.75 -14.86
CA GLY A 59 2.48 -8.87 -15.38
C GLY A 59 3.35 -9.55 -14.33
N SER A 60 3.39 -9.01 -13.14
CA SER A 60 4.16 -9.58 -12.03
C SER A 60 3.23 -10.25 -11.04
N GLY A 61 3.80 -11.05 -10.15
CA GLY A 61 3.01 -11.75 -9.16
C GLY A 61 3.80 -11.99 -7.89
N MET A 62 3.13 -12.59 -6.92
CA MET A 62 3.71 -12.88 -5.63
C MET A 62 3.11 -14.19 -5.14
N SER A 63 3.94 -15.02 -4.50
CA SER A 63 3.45 -16.28 -3.96
C SER A 63 2.52 -16.03 -2.77
N ALA A 64 1.67 -17.01 -2.50
CA ALA A 64 0.77 -16.93 -1.35
C ALA A 64 1.57 -16.80 -0.05
N ALA A 65 2.69 -17.52 0.05
CA ALA A 65 3.53 -17.45 1.24
C ALA A 65 4.10 -16.06 1.45
N ASP A 66 4.54 -15.42 0.37
CA ASP A 66 5.08 -14.07 0.48
C ASP A 66 3.99 -13.07 0.82
N GLY A 67 2.81 -13.21 0.21
CA GLY A 67 1.68 -12.34 0.54
C GLY A 67 1.29 -12.46 2.00
N GLU A 68 1.22 -13.68 2.50
CA GLU A 68 0.88 -13.89 3.90
C GLU A 68 1.93 -13.30 4.82
N ARG A 69 3.21 -13.46 4.47
CA ARG A 69 4.28 -12.90 5.29
C ARG A 69 4.18 -11.39 5.39
N ILE A 70 3.86 -10.73 4.28
CA ILE A 70 3.70 -9.28 4.30
C ILE A 70 2.55 -8.88 5.20
N ILE A 71 1.41 -9.56 5.10
CA ILE A 71 0.25 -9.24 5.92
C ILE A 71 0.58 -9.41 7.40
N ARG A 72 1.27 -10.51 7.75
CA ARG A 72 1.64 -10.75 9.13
C ARG A 72 2.67 -9.76 9.64
N LEU A 73 3.58 -9.33 8.76
CA LEU A 73 4.57 -8.34 9.13
C LEU A 73 3.92 -7.00 9.44
N VAL A 74 2.95 -6.59 8.62
CA VAL A 74 2.20 -5.36 8.87
C VAL A 74 1.43 -5.47 10.18
N ALA A 75 0.76 -6.59 10.40
CA ALA A 75 0.01 -6.80 11.64
C ALA A 75 0.93 -6.68 12.86
N HIS A 76 2.08 -7.32 12.78
CA HIS A 76 3.05 -7.26 13.88
C HIS A 76 3.49 -5.82 14.13
N HIS A 77 3.75 -5.10 13.07
CA HIS A 77 4.23 -3.72 13.19
C HIS A 77 3.23 -2.82 13.91
N VAL A 78 1.94 -3.01 13.67
CA VAL A 78 0.91 -2.17 14.30
C VAL A 78 0.32 -2.80 15.55
N GLY A 79 0.86 -3.92 16.00
CA GLY A 79 0.38 -4.57 17.22
C GLY A 79 -0.96 -5.25 17.07
N ALA A 80 -1.33 -5.62 15.86
CA ALA A 80 -2.59 -6.29 15.58
C ALA A 80 -2.38 -7.79 15.45
N GLU A 81 -3.46 -8.54 15.65
CA GLU A 81 -3.45 -9.98 15.44
C GLU A 81 -4.13 -10.30 14.12
N VAL A 82 -3.58 -11.28 13.41
CA VAL A 82 -4.22 -11.76 12.19
C VAL A 82 -4.13 -13.28 12.17
N HIS A 83 -5.28 -13.95 12.01
CA HIS A 83 -5.36 -15.40 11.98
C HIS A 83 -6.71 -15.80 11.37
N ALA A 84 -6.98 -17.11 11.32
CA ALA A 84 -8.20 -17.59 10.67
C ALA A 84 -9.48 -16.99 11.22
N LYS A 85 -9.50 -16.65 12.51
CA LYS A 85 -10.70 -16.06 13.13
C LYS A 85 -10.70 -14.54 13.05
N ALA A 86 -9.57 -13.94 12.74
CA ALA A 86 -9.46 -12.49 12.53
C ALA A 86 -8.58 -12.27 11.31
N PRO A 87 -9.08 -12.58 10.11
CA PRO A 87 -8.23 -12.67 8.91
C PRO A 87 -8.01 -11.35 8.20
N ARG A 88 -8.20 -10.24 8.88
CA ARG A 88 -8.13 -8.93 8.25
C ARG A 88 -7.20 -8.01 9.02
N VAL A 89 -6.44 -7.24 8.29
CA VAL A 89 -5.56 -6.21 8.85
C VAL A 89 -5.80 -4.91 8.11
N SER A 90 -6.04 -3.84 8.87
CA SER A 90 -6.10 -2.48 8.34
C SER A 90 -5.07 -1.67 9.09
N ALA A 91 -4.21 -0.97 8.37
CA ALA A 91 -3.11 -0.26 9.01
C ALA A 91 -2.59 0.86 8.12
N GLU A 92 -1.84 1.76 8.73
CA GLU A 92 -1.02 2.71 7.98
C GLU A 92 0.40 2.22 8.00
N LEU A 93 1.05 2.26 6.85
CA LEU A 93 2.44 1.81 6.77
C LEU A 93 3.37 2.86 7.37
N PRO A 94 4.51 2.43 7.90
CA PRO A 94 5.33 3.31 8.74
C PRO A 94 6.05 4.43 8.01
N ASP A 95 6.36 4.29 6.75
CA ASP A 95 7.23 5.24 6.08
C ASP A 95 6.48 6.51 5.68
N LYS A 96 5.51 6.37 4.81
CA LYS A 96 4.80 7.52 4.25
C LYS A 96 3.31 7.51 4.54
N GLY A 97 2.87 6.61 5.40
CA GLY A 97 1.47 6.58 5.81
C GLY A 97 0.53 5.98 4.78
N GLU A 98 1.04 5.16 3.87
CA GLU A 98 0.17 4.47 2.93
C GLU A 98 -0.80 3.59 3.69
N ARG A 99 -2.02 3.47 3.18
CA ARG A 99 -3.04 2.66 3.79
C ARG A 99 -2.93 1.22 3.32
N PHE A 100 -2.85 0.30 4.26
CA PHE A 100 -2.73 -1.12 3.97
C PHE A 100 -4.00 -1.83 4.41
N GLU A 101 -4.54 -2.67 3.51
CA GLU A 101 -5.66 -3.56 3.84
C GLU A 101 -5.25 -4.95 3.40
N GLY A 102 -5.21 -5.89 4.33
CA GLY A 102 -4.82 -7.25 4.02
C GLY A 102 -5.88 -8.24 4.46
N LEU A 103 -6.01 -9.31 3.70
CA LEU A 103 -6.98 -10.37 3.98
C LEU A 103 -6.30 -11.72 3.86
N LEU A 104 -6.60 -12.60 4.81
CA LEU A 104 -6.11 -13.98 4.81
C LEU A 104 -7.28 -14.95 4.67
N PRO A 105 -7.01 -16.18 4.21
CA PRO A 105 -8.05 -17.20 4.25
C PRO A 105 -8.56 -17.38 5.67
N PRO A 106 -9.81 -17.77 5.89
CA PRO A 106 -10.74 -18.28 4.87
C PRO A 106 -11.61 -17.24 4.18
N VAL A 107 -11.46 -15.95 4.53
CA VAL A 107 -12.32 -14.91 3.94
C VAL A 107 -12.01 -14.71 2.47
N VAL A 108 -10.79 -15.03 2.05
CA VAL A 108 -10.39 -15.05 0.64
C VAL A 108 -9.75 -16.42 0.36
N ALA A 109 -9.63 -16.78 -0.91
CA ALA A 109 -9.05 -18.07 -1.29
C ALA A 109 -7.55 -18.12 -1.03
N ALA A 110 -6.88 -16.98 -1.11
CA ALA A 110 -5.44 -16.86 -0.86
C ALA A 110 -5.17 -15.46 -0.34
N PRO A 111 -4.00 -15.22 0.29
CA PRO A 111 -3.71 -13.89 0.82
C PRO A 111 -3.84 -12.81 -0.25
N SER A 112 -4.44 -11.70 0.13
CA SER A 112 -4.57 -10.55 -0.76
C SER A 112 -4.37 -9.28 0.04
N PHE A 113 -3.89 -8.22 -0.62
CA PHE A 113 -3.77 -6.93 0.06
C PHE A 113 -3.84 -5.80 -0.95
N ALA A 114 -4.09 -4.60 -0.42
CA ALA A 114 -4.06 -3.38 -1.20
C ALA A 114 -3.29 -2.33 -0.40
N ILE A 115 -2.42 -1.61 -1.09
CA ILE A 115 -1.66 -0.52 -0.50
C ILE A 115 -2.05 0.74 -1.26
N ARG A 116 -2.72 1.65 -0.57
CA ARG A 116 -3.21 2.88 -1.19
C ARG A 116 -2.40 4.05 -0.68
N LYS A 117 -1.94 4.88 -1.60
CA LYS A 117 -1.16 6.05 -1.22
C LYS A 117 -2.05 7.09 -0.57
N PRO A 118 -1.46 7.96 0.29
CA PRO A 118 -2.24 8.98 0.96
C PRO A 118 -2.96 9.88 -0.04
N ALA A 119 -4.21 10.18 0.24
CA ALA A 119 -5.02 11.02 -0.63
C ALA A 119 -4.42 12.40 -0.81
N VAL A 120 -3.75 12.89 0.21
CA VAL A 120 -3.14 14.22 0.15
C VAL A 120 -2.13 14.32 -0.99
N ALA A 121 -1.28 13.30 -1.17
CA ALA A 121 -0.28 13.33 -2.22
C ALA A 121 -0.95 13.29 -3.60
N VAL A 122 -1.94 12.40 -3.76
CA VAL A 122 -2.66 12.28 -5.03
C VAL A 122 -3.44 13.55 -5.33
N PHE A 123 -4.09 14.08 -4.32
CA PHE A 123 -4.89 15.28 -4.47
C PHE A 123 -4.05 16.47 -4.91
N THR A 124 -2.87 16.63 -4.32
CA THR A 124 -1.98 17.72 -4.68
C THR A 124 -1.58 17.65 -6.15
N LEU A 125 -1.25 16.45 -6.63
CA LEU A 125 -0.91 16.29 -8.04
C LEU A 125 -2.09 16.63 -8.93
N THR A 126 -3.27 16.20 -8.55
CA THR A 126 -4.47 16.45 -9.32
C THR A 126 -4.76 17.94 -9.39
N ILE A 127 -4.63 18.63 -8.28
CA ILE A 127 -4.86 20.08 -8.25
C ILE A 127 -3.89 20.81 -9.14
N MET A 128 -2.63 20.44 -9.10
CA MET A 128 -1.63 21.08 -9.95
C MET A 128 -1.93 20.86 -11.40
N SER A 129 -2.34 19.66 -11.76
CA SER A 129 -2.75 19.37 -13.12
C SER A 129 -3.93 20.22 -13.55
N ARG A 130 -4.91 20.35 -12.68
CA ARG A 130 -6.10 21.10 -13.00
C ARG A 130 -5.80 22.57 -13.21
N ARG A 131 -4.91 23.09 -12.40
CA ARG A 131 -4.54 24.48 -12.59
C ARG A 131 -3.93 24.72 -13.94
N GLY A 132 -3.17 23.75 -14.37
CA GLY A 132 -2.60 23.85 -15.69
C GLY A 132 -3.62 23.84 -16.78
N SER A 133 -4.72 23.11 -16.58
CA SER A 133 -5.78 23.03 -17.57
C SER A 133 -6.89 24.02 -17.29
N CYS A 134 -7.08 24.38 -16.09
CA CYS A 134 -8.06 25.17 -15.58
C CYS A 134 -9.42 24.72 -15.42
N LEU A 135 -10.25 24.94 -14.95
CA LEU A 135 -11.33 24.66 -14.48
C LEU A 135 -12.24 24.29 -14.22
N PRO A 136 -12.77 24.59 -13.81
CA PRO A 136 -13.70 24.31 -13.08
C PRO A 136 -14.60 23.65 -13.16
N GLY A 137 -14.82 23.65 -13.23
CA GLY A 137 -15.72 23.07 -13.09
C GLY A 137 -16.21 22.30 -13.12
N ARG A 138 -15.88 22.25 -13.41
CA ARG A 138 -16.39 21.39 -13.34
C ARG A 138 -16.77 20.70 -12.81
N PRO A 139 -16.80 20.76 -12.63
CA PRO A 139 -17.12 20.18 -11.86
C PRO A 139 -17.35 19.25 -11.53
N ARG A 140 -17.00 19.06 -11.67
CA ARG A 140 -17.11 18.28 -11.44
C ARG A 140 -17.28 17.55 -11.06
N ARG A 141 -16.88 17.75 -11.25
CA ARG A 141 -16.76 17.21 -10.90
C ARG A 141 -16.83 16.71 -10.29
#